data_cb870bef5634faee1ad169514bacbfd6
#
_entry.id   cb870bef5634faee1ad169514bacbfd6
#
_cell.length_a   1.000
_cell.length_b   1.000
_cell.length_c   1.000
_cell.angle_alpha   90.00
_cell.angle_beta   90.00
_cell.angle_gamma   90.00
#
_symmetry.space_group_name_H-M   'P 1'
#
loop_
_entity.id
_entity.type
_entity.pdbx_description
1 polymer ?
#
loop_
_entity_poly.entity_id
_entity_poly.type
_entity_poly.pdbx_seq_one_letter_code
_entity_poly.pdbx_strand_id
1 'polypeptide(L)'
;MLIARHKNRVKQSTGDMIFSGLVNIILIIIGIITLFPFLDVVFNSLMSSKELVESAKSILAIPKHPTLENYKYVLNGQRIFSAYGITIFRTVVGTFLNMVITVLTAYPLSKKFLPGRSAFMQIFFFTMIFSGGMIPTYLVVKTFGLVDSIWALIIPSLLNVYNMIIMRTFFEGIPEELEDAARIDGCSEWGTLLKIVLPVSKPALASISLFYAVWHWNSFFDVVLYITKRELWPLQTLLREVVLTMSMAELNASMADLATPPSSSVIAATVMVSTVPILVVYPFLQKYFVKGVMIGAVKG
;
A
#
# COMPACT_ATOMS: atom_id res chain seq x y z
N MET A 1 -25.14 0.48 -35.03
CA MET A 1 -24.11 0.25 -36.05
C MET A 1 -22.92 -0.39 -35.36
N LEU A 2 -22.80 -1.73 -35.38
CA LEU A 2 -21.79 -2.55 -34.71
C LEU A 2 -20.50 -2.47 -35.51
N ILE A 3 -19.51 -1.75 -35.00
CA ILE A 3 -18.16 -1.74 -35.56
C ILE A 3 -17.49 -3.07 -35.18
N ALA A 4 -17.44 -4.00 -36.12
CA ALA A 4 -16.69 -5.23 -36.00
C ALA A 4 -15.18 -4.91 -35.81
N ARG A 5 -14.68 -5.15 -34.64
CA ARG A 5 -13.25 -5.01 -34.30
C ARG A 5 -12.48 -6.14 -34.99
N HIS A 6 -12.00 -5.87 -36.22
CA HIS A 6 -11.08 -6.77 -36.92
C HIS A 6 -9.83 -6.96 -36.08
N LYS A 7 -9.74 -8.09 -35.40
CA LYS A 7 -8.54 -8.57 -34.71
C LYS A 7 -7.58 -9.08 -35.79
N ASN A 8 -6.75 -8.19 -36.36
CA ASN A 8 -5.62 -8.60 -37.17
C ASN A 8 -4.71 -9.49 -36.30
N ARG A 9 -4.92 -10.81 -36.39
CA ARG A 9 -3.99 -11.78 -35.81
C ARG A 9 -2.76 -11.80 -36.72
N VAL A 10 -1.70 -11.11 -36.33
CA VAL A 10 -0.37 -11.31 -36.88
C VAL A 10 -0.08 -12.80 -36.72
N LYS A 11 0.26 -13.49 -37.84
CA LYS A 11 0.67 -14.92 -37.79
C LYS A 11 1.92 -15.00 -36.94
N GLN A 12 1.80 -15.59 -35.75
CA GLN A 12 2.94 -15.81 -34.87
C GLN A 12 3.88 -16.85 -35.54
N SER A 13 5.17 -16.56 -35.57
CA SER A 13 6.19 -17.50 -35.94
C SER A 13 6.22 -18.70 -34.98
N THR A 14 6.68 -19.86 -35.41
CA THR A 14 6.88 -21.03 -34.53
C THR A 14 7.80 -20.68 -33.35
N GLY A 15 8.80 -19.82 -33.54
CA GLY A 15 9.67 -19.28 -32.49
C GLY A 15 8.90 -18.44 -31.47
N ASP A 16 7.98 -17.58 -31.91
CA ASP A 16 7.15 -16.75 -31.01
C ASP A 16 6.20 -17.61 -30.18
N MET A 17 5.67 -18.71 -30.75
CA MET A 17 4.80 -19.64 -30.00
C MET A 17 5.60 -20.39 -28.93
N ILE A 18 6.80 -20.85 -29.21
CA ILE A 18 7.68 -21.53 -28.24
C ILE A 18 8.07 -20.54 -27.13
N PHE A 19 8.50 -19.33 -27.51
CA PHE A 19 8.85 -18.28 -26.53
C PHE A 19 7.67 -17.94 -25.63
N SER A 20 6.47 -17.69 -26.19
CA SER A 20 5.26 -17.43 -25.40
C SER A 20 4.88 -18.61 -24.50
N GLY A 21 5.06 -19.85 -24.97
CA GLY A 21 4.86 -21.05 -24.17
C GLY A 21 5.80 -21.11 -22.96
N LEU A 22 7.10 -20.87 -23.17
CA LEU A 22 8.10 -20.83 -22.10
C LEU A 22 7.79 -19.72 -21.08
N VAL A 23 7.47 -18.50 -21.54
CA VAL A 23 7.10 -17.39 -20.66
C VAL A 23 5.87 -17.74 -19.81
N ASN A 24 4.84 -18.34 -20.42
CA ASN A 24 3.64 -18.75 -19.68
C ASN A 24 3.95 -19.82 -18.62
N ILE A 25 4.78 -20.82 -18.96
CA ILE A 25 5.20 -21.86 -18.00
C ILE A 25 5.94 -21.22 -16.82
N ILE A 26 6.91 -20.34 -17.08
CA ILE A 26 7.67 -19.61 -16.05
C ILE A 26 6.71 -18.79 -15.15
N LEU A 27 5.78 -18.06 -15.75
CA LEU A 27 4.81 -17.27 -15.00
C LEU A 27 3.88 -18.14 -14.14
N ILE A 28 3.46 -19.30 -14.63
CA ILE A 28 2.65 -20.25 -13.85
C ILE A 28 3.47 -20.80 -12.67
N ILE A 29 4.72 -21.17 -12.87
CA ILE A 29 5.61 -21.68 -11.81
C ILE A 29 5.80 -20.60 -10.74
N ILE A 30 6.11 -19.36 -11.13
CA ILE A 30 6.24 -18.23 -10.21
C ILE A 30 4.92 -18.02 -9.47
N GLY A 31 3.80 -18.07 -10.17
CA GLY A 31 2.46 -17.93 -9.56
C GLY A 31 2.19 -19.00 -8.50
N ILE A 32 2.53 -20.26 -8.77
CA ILE A 32 2.37 -21.36 -7.79
C ILE A 32 3.28 -21.15 -6.58
N ILE A 33 4.55 -20.80 -6.80
CA ILE A 33 5.51 -20.57 -5.72
C ILE A 33 5.07 -19.40 -4.81
N THR A 34 4.56 -18.33 -5.40
CA THR A 34 4.09 -17.16 -4.62
C THR A 34 2.76 -17.40 -3.93
N LEU A 35 1.88 -18.21 -4.50
CA LEU A 35 0.59 -18.55 -3.92
C LEU A 35 0.71 -19.54 -2.75
N PHE A 36 1.71 -20.42 -2.80
CA PHE A 36 1.94 -21.48 -1.83
C PHE A 36 1.94 -20.98 -0.35
N PRO A 37 2.81 -20.02 0.04
CA PRO A 37 2.82 -19.53 1.43
C PRO A 37 1.52 -18.83 1.83
N PHE A 38 0.81 -18.22 0.88
CA PHE A 38 -0.50 -17.63 1.17
C PHE A 38 -1.56 -18.70 1.45
N LEU A 39 -1.59 -19.79 0.68
CA LEU A 39 -2.48 -20.92 0.90
C LEU A 39 -2.18 -21.61 2.23
N ASP A 40 -0.92 -21.73 2.61
CA ASP A 40 -0.52 -22.27 3.89
C ASP A 40 -1.11 -21.45 5.06
N VAL A 41 -0.97 -20.14 5.02
CA VAL A 41 -1.59 -19.26 6.03
C VAL A 41 -3.11 -19.39 6.05
N VAL A 42 -3.78 -19.47 4.90
CA VAL A 42 -5.24 -19.66 4.82
C VAL A 42 -5.65 -20.99 5.47
N PHE A 43 -4.98 -22.07 5.14
CA PHE A 43 -5.31 -23.39 5.70
C PHE A 43 -5.03 -23.45 7.20
N ASN A 44 -3.88 -22.96 7.64
CA ASN A 44 -3.53 -22.92 9.07
C ASN A 44 -4.52 -22.05 9.87
N SER A 45 -5.05 -20.97 9.30
CA SER A 45 -6.05 -20.12 9.96
C SER A 45 -7.39 -20.84 10.22
N LEU A 46 -7.69 -21.87 9.44
CA LEU A 46 -8.92 -22.68 9.53
C LEU A 46 -8.73 -23.96 10.33
N MET A 47 -7.53 -24.28 10.81
CA MET A 47 -7.25 -25.48 11.60
C MET A 47 -7.40 -25.22 13.09
N SER A 48 -7.85 -26.23 13.83
CA SER A 48 -7.73 -26.21 15.27
C SER A 48 -6.27 -26.38 15.70
N SER A 49 -5.92 -25.94 16.93
CA SER A 49 -4.54 -26.07 17.44
C SER A 49 -4.05 -27.51 17.47
N LYS A 50 -4.94 -28.47 17.77
CA LYS A 50 -4.63 -29.90 17.76
C LYS A 50 -4.31 -30.42 16.35
N GLU A 51 -5.16 -30.09 15.38
CA GLU A 51 -4.99 -30.51 13.99
C GLU A 51 -3.71 -29.91 13.38
N LEU A 52 -3.36 -28.68 13.74
CA LEU A 52 -2.13 -28.03 13.27
C LEU A 52 -0.88 -28.75 13.76
N VAL A 53 -0.84 -29.16 15.05
CA VAL A 53 0.28 -29.94 15.62
C VAL A 53 0.42 -31.30 14.95
N GLU A 54 -0.70 -32.01 14.72
CA GLU A 54 -0.72 -33.30 14.01
C GLU A 54 -0.23 -33.17 12.55
N SER A 55 -0.53 -32.03 11.91
CA SER A 55 -0.21 -31.76 10.53
C SER A 55 1.16 -31.12 10.33
N ALA A 56 1.92 -30.82 11.38
CA ALA A 56 3.20 -30.07 11.35
C ALA A 56 4.29 -30.70 10.46
N LYS A 57 4.17 -31.98 10.08
CA LYS A 57 5.08 -32.67 9.16
C LYS A 57 4.72 -32.52 7.68
N SER A 58 3.56 -31.96 7.37
CA SER A 58 3.10 -31.80 5.98
C SER A 58 3.59 -30.48 5.40
N ILE A 59 4.08 -30.52 4.16
CA ILE A 59 4.56 -29.29 3.44
C ILE A 59 3.40 -28.32 3.23
N LEU A 60 2.18 -28.82 3.02
CA LEU A 60 0.94 -28.07 2.95
C LEU A 60 -0.14 -28.89 3.67
N ALA A 61 -0.57 -28.40 4.80
CA ALA A 61 -1.59 -29.07 5.60
C ALA A 61 -2.98 -28.56 5.19
N ILE A 62 -3.79 -29.42 4.59
CA ILE A 62 -5.18 -29.11 4.25
C ILE A 62 -6.07 -29.43 5.45
N PRO A 63 -6.91 -28.50 5.94
CA PRO A 63 -7.77 -28.74 7.09
C PRO A 63 -8.78 -29.87 6.82
N LYS A 64 -8.79 -30.88 7.67
CA LYS A 64 -9.78 -31.97 7.63
C LYS A 64 -11.10 -31.52 8.25
N HIS A 65 -11.02 -30.70 9.30
CA HIS A 65 -12.15 -30.15 10.03
C HIS A 65 -12.04 -28.64 10.13
N PRO A 66 -12.38 -27.88 9.05
CA PRO A 66 -12.27 -26.42 9.05
C PRO A 66 -13.08 -25.79 10.18
N THR A 67 -12.44 -24.90 10.96
CA THR A 67 -13.08 -24.17 12.05
C THR A 67 -12.89 -22.66 11.92
N LEU A 68 -13.86 -21.89 12.40
CA LEU A 68 -13.78 -20.43 12.49
C LEU A 68 -13.50 -19.95 13.92
N GLU A 69 -13.16 -20.84 14.84
CA GLU A 69 -12.91 -20.49 16.24
C GLU A 69 -11.75 -19.50 16.39
N ASN A 70 -10.68 -19.67 15.62
CA ASN A 70 -9.55 -18.74 15.61
C ASN A 70 -9.99 -17.33 15.21
N TYR A 71 -10.84 -17.22 14.19
CA TYR A 71 -11.40 -15.92 13.75
C TYR A 71 -12.31 -15.30 14.81
N LYS A 72 -13.15 -16.11 15.47
CA LYS A 72 -13.98 -15.63 16.58
C LYS A 72 -13.11 -15.13 17.73
N TYR A 73 -12.04 -15.85 18.05
CA TYR A 73 -11.09 -15.44 19.09
C TYR A 73 -10.44 -14.11 18.75
N VAL A 74 -9.94 -13.93 17.53
CA VAL A 74 -9.30 -12.69 17.06
C VAL A 74 -10.30 -11.55 17.06
N LEU A 75 -11.51 -11.74 16.50
CA LEU A 75 -12.52 -10.69 16.38
C LEU A 75 -13.18 -10.32 17.72
N ASN A 76 -13.24 -11.22 18.69
CA ASN A 76 -13.72 -10.91 20.03
C ASN A 76 -12.71 -10.12 20.87
N GLY A 77 -11.47 -10.00 20.41
CA GLY A 77 -10.46 -9.14 21.03
C GLY A 77 -10.88 -7.67 20.97
N GLN A 78 -11.09 -7.05 22.12
CA GLN A 78 -11.57 -5.66 22.25
C GLN A 78 -10.74 -4.64 21.44
N ARG A 79 -9.46 -4.95 21.14
CA ARG A 79 -8.53 -4.03 20.47
C ARG A 79 -8.60 -4.09 18.95
N ILE A 80 -9.12 -5.16 18.36
CA ILE A 80 -9.09 -5.34 16.89
C ILE A 80 -9.93 -4.27 16.18
N PHE A 81 -11.11 -3.97 16.70
CA PHE A 81 -11.98 -2.95 16.11
C PHE A 81 -11.41 -1.53 16.23
N SER A 82 -10.78 -1.21 17.37
CA SER A 82 -10.06 0.05 17.55
C SER A 82 -8.91 0.16 16.56
N ALA A 83 -8.10 -0.89 16.43
CA ALA A 83 -6.98 -0.94 15.49
C ALA A 83 -7.42 -0.79 14.03
N TYR A 84 -8.57 -1.40 13.66
CA TYR A 84 -9.19 -1.16 12.35
C TYR A 84 -9.58 0.31 12.16
N GLY A 85 -10.25 0.90 13.16
CA GLY A 85 -10.64 2.31 13.13
C GLY A 85 -9.44 3.24 12.90
N ILE A 86 -8.35 3.03 13.65
CA ILE A 86 -7.11 3.80 13.50
C ILE A 86 -6.48 3.57 12.12
N THR A 87 -6.42 2.32 11.64
CA THR A 87 -5.87 2.01 10.31
C THR A 87 -6.67 2.66 9.19
N ILE A 88 -7.99 2.57 9.23
CA ILE A 88 -8.88 3.18 8.22
C ILE A 88 -8.75 4.70 8.27
N PHE A 89 -8.83 5.31 9.46
CA PHE A 89 -8.67 6.75 9.61
C PHE A 89 -7.33 7.23 9.04
N ARG A 90 -6.22 6.60 9.46
CA ARG A 90 -4.88 6.92 8.98
C ARG A 90 -4.77 6.78 7.46
N THR A 91 -5.31 5.68 6.91
CA THR A 91 -5.24 5.40 5.48
C THR A 91 -6.05 6.42 4.68
N VAL A 92 -7.29 6.72 5.08
CA VAL A 92 -8.16 7.64 4.34
C VAL A 92 -7.68 9.08 4.48
N VAL A 93 -7.52 9.56 5.72
CA VAL A 93 -7.13 10.95 6.00
C VAL A 93 -5.69 11.20 5.56
N GLY A 94 -4.77 10.27 5.85
CA GLY A 94 -3.37 10.36 5.43
C GLY A 94 -3.25 10.43 3.91
N THR A 95 -3.88 9.50 3.17
CA THR A 95 -3.86 9.50 1.71
C THR A 95 -4.45 10.78 1.13
N PHE A 96 -5.56 11.27 1.66
CA PHE A 96 -6.17 12.52 1.21
C PHE A 96 -5.21 13.71 1.39
N LEU A 97 -4.63 13.87 2.57
CA LEU A 97 -3.68 14.95 2.85
C LEU A 97 -2.40 14.82 2.02
N ASN A 98 -1.85 13.62 1.87
CA ASN A 98 -0.72 13.36 0.99
C ASN A 98 -1.02 13.79 -0.45
N MET A 99 -2.20 13.44 -0.98
CA MET A 99 -2.60 13.82 -2.34
C MET A 99 -2.75 15.32 -2.50
N VAL A 100 -3.36 16.01 -1.52
CA VAL A 100 -3.48 17.47 -1.54
C VAL A 100 -2.10 18.11 -1.61
N ILE A 101 -1.19 17.75 -0.71
CA ILE A 101 0.18 18.32 -0.67
C ILE A 101 0.97 17.96 -1.94
N THR A 102 0.85 16.71 -2.41
CA THR A 102 1.51 16.26 -3.65
C THR A 102 1.05 17.06 -4.85
N VAL A 103 -0.26 17.28 -5.03
CA VAL A 103 -0.82 18.06 -6.13
C VAL A 103 -0.39 19.51 -6.03
N LEU A 104 -0.52 20.13 -4.85
CA LEU A 104 -0.16 21.54 -4.62
C LEU A 104 1.33 21.82 -4.83
N THR A 105 2.17 20.80 -4.60
CA THR A 105 3.62 20.91 -4.84
C THR A 105 3.97 20.61 -6.29
N ALA A 106 3.38 19.56 -6.88
CA ALA A 106 3.70 19.08 -8.22
C ALA A 106 3.21 20.04 -9.32
N TYR A 107 2.02 20.65 -9.14
CA TYR A 107 1.42 21.49 -10.17
C TYR A 107 2.26 22.74 -10.50
N PRO A 108 2.62 23.62 -9.54
CA PRO A 108 3.48 24.75 -9.86
C PRO A 108 4.86 24.30 -10.38
N LEU A 109 5.43 23.22 -9.85
CA LEU A 109 6.71 22.69 -10.32
C LEU A 109 6.65 22.06 -11.71
N SER A 110 5.48 21.78 -12.26
CA SER A 110 5.31 21.34 -13.65
C SER A 110 5.42 22.52 -14.63
N LYS A 111 5.23 23.77 -14.17
CA LYS A 111 5.23 24.95 -15.04
C LYS A 111 6.64 25.43 -15.35
N LYS A 112 6.95 25.59 -16.65
CA LYS A 112 8.28 26.02 -17.11
C LYS A 112 8.61 27.45 -16.71
N PHE A 113 7.59 28.30 -16.58
CA PHE A 113 7.73 29.71 -16.23
C PHE A 113 7.92 29.98 -14.72
N LEU A 114 7.85 28.96 -13.86
CA LEU A 114 8.03 29.15 -12.41
C LEU A 114 9.46 29.59 -12.09
N PRO A 115 9.67 30.80 -11.52
CA PRO A 115 10.99 31.24 -11.14
C PRO A 115 11.57 30.34 -10.02
N GLY A 116 12.85 29.98 -10.13
CA GLY A 116 13.51 29.13 -9.15
C GLY A 116 13.11 27.63 -9.19
N ARG A 117 12.34 27.18 -10.19
CA ARG A 117 11.91 25.79 -10.37
C ARG A 117 13.06 24.79 -10.21
N SER A 118 14.22 25.06 -10.83
CA SER A 118 15.37 24.17 -10.74
C SER A 118 15.91 24.05 -9.30
N ALA A 119 15.99 25.17 -8.58
CA ALA A 119 16.45 25.18 -7.19
C ALA A 119 15.49 24.38 -6.28
N PHE A 120 14.18 24.58 -6.41
CA PHE A 120 13.20 23.78 -5.67
C PHE A 120 13.32 22.28 -5.97
N MET A 121 13.46 21.92 -7.25
CA MET A 121 13.64 20.52 -7.64
C MET A 121 14.93 19.93 -7.06
N GLN A 122 16.03 20.68 -7.04
CA GLN A 122 17.28 20.22 -6.43
C GLN A 122 17.12 19.99 -4.91
N ILE A 123 16.43 20.90 -4.20
CA ILE A 123 16.13 20.74 -2.77
C ILE A 123 15.31 19.47 -2.53
N PHE A 124 14.22 19.26 -3.26
CA PHE A 124 13.41 18.05 -3.12
C PHE A 124 14.23 16.79 -3.44
N PHE A 125 15.02 16.82 -4.52
CA PHE A 125 15.86 15.69 -4.87
C PHE A 125 16.92 15.40 -3.82
N PHE A 126 17.51 16.44 -3.24
CA PHE A 126 18.42 16.33 -2.12
C PHE A 126 17.77 15.61 -0.92
N THR A 127 16.56 16.02 -0.53
CA THR A 127 15.83 15.38 0.60
C THR A 127 15.43 13.92 0.32
N MET A 128 15.34 13.53 -0.94
CA MET A 128 15.07 12.13 -1.33
C MET A 128 16.31 11.23 -1.10
N ILE A 129 17.52 11.77 -1.33
CA ILE A 129 18.78 11.05 -1.22
C ILE A 129 19.34 11.12 0.21
N PHE A 130 19.25 12.30 0.83
CA PHE A 130 19.81 12.55 2.16
C PHE A 130 18.70 12.62 3.20
N SER A 131 18.70 11.65 4.11
CA SER A 131 17.83 11.62 5.28
C SER A 131 18.60 12.06 6.52
N GLY A 132 17.98 12.88 7.35
CA GLY A 132 18.53 13.24 8.65
C GLY A 132 18.65 12.07 9.63
N GLY A 133 18.01 10.95 9.31
CA GLY A 133 17.99 9.76 10.14
C GLY A 133 16.83 9.73 11.15
N MET A 134 16.71 8.60 11.83
CA MET A 134 15.60 8.31 12.73
C MET A 134 15.57 9.23 13.96
N ILE A 135 16.73 9.43 14.61
CA ILE A 135 16.82 10.20 15.85
C ILE A 135 16.48 11.68 15.63
N PRO A 136 17.08 12.40 14.65
CA PRO A 136 16.69 13.77 14.33
C PRO A 136 15.20 13.90 13.98
N THR A 137 14.66 12.97 13.19
CA THR A 137 13.22 13.00 12.84
C THR A 137 12.34 12.83 14.07
N TYR A 138 12.68 11.92 14.98
CA TYR A 138 11.97 11.75 16.25
C TYR A 138 11.99 13.04 17.09
N LEU A 139 13.15 13.69 17.19
CA LEU A 139 13.29 14.93 17.96
C LEU A 139 12.42 16.05 17.38
N VAL A 140 12.35 16.17 16.07
CA VAL A 140 11.45 17.13 15.40
C VAL A 140 10.00 16.84 15.75
N VAL A 141 9.54 15.57 15.58
CA VAL A 141 8.16 15.15 15.91
C VAL A 141 7.85 15.45 17.39
N LYS A 142 8.80 15.20 18.29
CA LYS A 142 8.68 15.48 19.73
C LYS A 142 8.59 16.97 20.01
N THR A 143 9.42 17.80 19.37
CA THR A 143 9.40 19.26 19.53
C THR A 143 8.07 19.89 19.13
N PHE A 144 7.42 19.34 18.09
CA PHE A 144 6.08 19.75 17.67
C PHE A 144 4.95 19.17 18.55
N GLY A 145 5.27 18.41 19.61
CA GLY A 145 4.27 17.85 20.52
C GLY A 145 3.39 16.76 19.88
N LEU A 146 3.84 16.14 18.80
CA LEU A 146 3.05 15.16 18.05
C LEU A 146 3.17 13.73 18.62
N VAL A 147 4.13 13.45 19.49
CA VAL A 147 4.30 12.11 20.12
C VAL A 147 3.01 11.72 20.84
N ASP A 148 2.63 10.45 20.76
CA ASP A 148 1.37 9.89 21.28
C ASP A 148 0.10 10.52 20.68
N SER A 149 0.19 11.01 19.47
CA SER A 149 -0.93 11.52 18.66
C SER A 149 -1.00 10.80 17.32
N ILE A 150 -2.21 10.58 16.80
CA ILE A 150 -2.42 10.00 15.46
C ILE A 150 -1.78 10.86 14.35
N TRP A 151 -1.61 12.16 14.60
CA TRP A 151 -0.99 13.09 13.67
C TRP A 151 0.52 12.86 13.50
N ALA A 152 1.19 12.22 14.49
CA ALA A 152 2.56 11.76 14.32
C ALA A 152 2.73 10.72 13.21
N LEU A 153 1.65 10.00 12.87
CA LEU A 153 1.63 8.97 11.84
C LEU A 153 1.29 9.52 10.44
N ILE A 154 0.91 10.80 10.35
CA ILE A 154 0.46 11.42 9.10
C ILE A 154 1.36 12.59 8.71
N ILE A 155 1.57 13.56 9.62
CA ILE A 155 2.24 14.83 9.31
C ILE A 155 3.70 14.66 8.84
N PRO A 156 4.55 13.83 9.47
CA PRO A 156 5.94 13.70 9.05
C PRO A 156 6.12 13.12 7.64
N SER A 157 5.09 12.45 7.12
CA SER A 157 5.08 11.77 5.82
C SER A 157 4.15 12.40 4.79
N LEU A 158 3.73 13.67 4.98
CA LEU A 158 2.76 14.35 4.11
C LEU A 158 3.20 14.45 2.66
N LEU A 159 4.50 14.55 2.38
CA LEU A 159 5.03 14.60 1.04
C LEU A 159 6.04 13.48 0.81
N ASN A 160 5.74 12.62 -0.13
CA ASN A 160 6.71 11.70 -0.70
C ASN A 160 7.24 12.30 -2.02
N VAL A 161 8.54 12.60 -2.05
CA VAL A 161 9.17 13.27 -3.20
C VAL A 161 9.09 12.45 -4.47
N TYR A 162 9.21 11.12 -4.39
CA TYR A 162 9.08 10.24 -5.54
C TYR A 162 7.67 10.33 -6.16
N ASN A 163 6.63 10.27 -5.34
CA ASN A 163 5.24 10.42 -5.80
C ASN A 163 4.99 11.81 -6.39
N MET A 164 5.58 12.84 -5.79
CA MET A 164 5.50 14.22 -6.29
C MET A 164 6.15 14.36 -7.67
N ILE A 165 7.32 13.75 -7.89
CA ILE A 165 8.00 13.77 -9.21
C ILE A 165 7.16 13.04 -10.25
N ILE A 166 6.56 11.90 -9.94
CA ILE A 166 5.65 11.19 -10.87
C ILE A 166 4.46 12.08 -11.24
N MET A 167 3.80 12.70 -10.24
CA MET A 167 2.66 13.59 -10.48
C MET A 167 3.06 14.79 -11.32
N ARG A 168 4.20 15.43 -11.02
CA ARG A 168 4.76 16.53 -11.77
C ARG A 168 4.99 16.14 -13.23
N THR A 169 5.64 15.00 -13.48
CA THR A 169 5.91 14.50 -14.83
C THR A 169 4.61 14.26 -15.60
N PHE A 170 3.57 13.77 -14.93
CA PHE A 170 2.26 13.63 -15.54
C PHE A 170 1.67 14.99 -15.92
N PHE A 171 1.71 15.97 -15.04
CA PHE A 171 1.23 17.34 -15.33
C PHE A 171 2.00 18.01 -16.46
N GLU A 172 3.31 17.80 -16.56
CA GLU A 172 4.14 18.28 -17.69
C GLU A 172 3.75 17.67 -19.03
N GLY A 173 3.14 16.49 -19.00
CA GLY A 173 2.67 15.83 -20.21
C GLY A 173 1.29 16.28 -20.69
N ILE A 174 0.59 17.14 -19.95
CA ILE A 174 -0.68 17.73 -20.39
C ILE A 174 -0.39 18.80 -21.44
N PRO A 175 -1.08 18.79 -22.61
CA PRO A 175 -0.92 19.82 -23.63
C PRO A 175 -1.15 21.23 -23.07
N GLU A 176 -0.23 22.17 -23.34
CA GLU A 176 -0.32 23.55 -22.85
C GLU A 176 -1.57 24.27 -23.42
N GLU A 177 -2.03 23.87 -24.60
CA GLU A 177 -3.21 24.41 -25.28
C GLU A 177 -4.51 24.26 -24.45
N LEU A 178 -4.62 23.23 -23.63
CA LEU A 178 -5.78 23.05 -22.73
C LEU A 178 -5.81 24.10 -21.61
N GLU A 179 -4.66 24.45 -21.10
CA GLU A 179 -4.54 25.48 -20.06
C GLU A 179 -4.67 26.88 -20.63
N ASP A 180 -4.15 27.12 -21.84
CA ASP A 180 -4.27 28.39 -22.53
C ASP A 180 -5.73 28.67 -22.92
N ALA A 181 -6.46 27.66 -23.39
CA ALA A 181 -7.90 27.80 -23.65
C ALA A 181 -8.65 28.17 -22.35
N ALA A 182 -8.33 27.54 -21.22
CA ALA A 182 -8.94 27.87 -19.94
C ALA A 182 -8.63 29.32 -19.49
N ARG A 183 -7.41 29.82 -19.75
CA ARG A 183 -7.05 31.22 -19.47
C ARG A 183 -7.81 32.21 -20.35
N ILE A 184 -7.99 31.89 -21.64
CA ILE A 184 -8.81 32.71 -22.56
C ILE A 184 -10.27 32.75 -22.07
N ASP A 185 -10.79 31.66 -21.55
CA ASP A 185 -12.12 31.57 -20.95
C ASP A 185 -12.22 32.24 -19.55
N GLY A 186 -11.16 32.91 -19.09
CA GLY A 186 -11.13 33.66 -17.83
C GLY A 186 -10.93 32.78 -16.58
N CYS A 187 -10.50 31.53 -16.70
CA CYS A 187 -10.16 30.70 -15.55
C CYS A 187 -8.91 31.22 -14.83
N SER A 188 -8.99 31.32 -13.49
CA SER A 188 -7.81 31.51 -12.66
C SER A 188 -6.94 30.24 -12.64
N GLU A 189 -5.68 30.35 -12.20
CA GLU A 189 -4.77 29.19 -12.02
C GLU A 189 -5.42 28.07 -11.18
N TRP A 190 -6.13 28.41 -10.10
CA TRP A 190 -6.90 27.45 -9.30
C TRP A 190 -8.06 26.84 -10.09
N GLY A 191 -8.74 27.65 -10.90
CA GLY A 191 -9.81 27.16 -11.78
C GLY A 191 -9.28 26.17 -12.81
N THR A 192 -8.14 26.47 -13.42
CA THR A 192 -7.45 25.59 -14.37
C THR A 192 -7.02 24.28 -13.70
N LEU A 193 -6.40 24.35 -12.51
CA LEU A 193 -6.04 23.16 -11.76
C LEU A 193 -7.27 22.27 -11.47
N LEU A 194 -8.32 22.83 -10.86
CA LEU A 194 -9.46 22.04 -10.37
C LEU A 194 -10.37 21.56 -11.49
N LYS A 195 -10.59 22.36 -12.54
CA LYS A 195 -11.58 22.06 -13.60
C LYS A 195 -10.97 21.39 -14.83
N ILE A 196 -9.69 21.55 -15.10
CA ILE A 196 -9.02 21.01 -16.29
C ILE A 196 -7.98 19.95 -15.89
N VAL A 197 -6.95 20.36 -15.14
CA VAL A 197 -5.78 19.50 -14.86
C VAL A 197 -6.16 18.27 -14.03
N LEU A 198 -6.85 18.43 -12.91
CA LEU A 198 -7.23 17.29 -12.05
C LEU A 198 -8.17 16.29 -12.75
N PRO A 199 -9.23 16.72 -13.48
CA PRO A 199 -10.08 15.79 -14.22
C PRO A 199 -9.34 14.99 -15.29
N VAL A 200 -8.41 15.59 -16.01
CA VAL A 200 -7.57 14.90 -17.01
C VAL A 200 -6.57 13.95 -16.34
N SER A 201 -6.13 14.29 -15.12
CA SER A 201 -5.14 13.52 -14.36
C SER A 201 -5.72 12.40 -13.50
N LYS A 202 -7.00 12.09 -13.59
CA LYS A 202 -7.64 11.02 -12.78
C LYS A 202 -6.86 9.71 -12.74
N PRO A 203 -6.27 9.19 -13.85
CA PRO A 203 -5.49 7.96 -13.80
C PRO A 203 -4.24 8.07 -12.93
N ALA A 204 -3.50 9.17 -13.02
CA ALA A 204 -2.30 9.42 -12.20
C ALA A 204 -2.67 9.63 -10.72
N LEU A 205 -3.71 10.43 -10.47
CA LEU A 205 -4.23 10.67 -9.13
C LEU A 205 -4.61 9.34 -8.45
N ALA A 206 -5.34 8.47 -9.16
CA ALA A 206 -5.75 7.17 -8.62
C ALA A 206 -4.53 6.26 -8.32
N SER A 207 -3.53 6.25 -9.21
CA SER A 207 -2.33 5.43 -9.03
C SER A 207 -1.50 5.89 -7.82
N ILE A 208 -1.28 7.21 -7.68
CA ILE A 208 -0.50 7.76 -6.58
C ILE A 208 -1.26 7.66 -5.25
N SER A 209 -2.59 7.86 -5.27
CA SER A 209 -3.43 7.63 -4.10
C SER A 209 -3.33 6.18 -3.61
N LEU A 210 -3.25 5.21 -4.54
CA LEU A 210 -3.04 3.82 -4.18
C LEU A 210 -1.68 3.60 -3.48
N PHE A 211 -0.60 4.22 -3.99
CA PHE A 211 0.71 4.11 -3.33
C PHE A 211 0.68 4.63 -1.89
N TYR A 212 0.06 5.79 -1.66
CA TYR A 212 -0.10 6.33 -0.32
C TYR A 212 -1.00 5.46 0.56
N ALA A 213 -2.14 4.99 0.03
CA ALA A 213 -3.07 4.16 0.78
C ALA A 213 -2.42 2.83 1.22
N VAL A 214 -1.70 2.16 0.31
CA VAL A 214 -0.99 0.92 0.62
C VAL A 214 0.12 1.17 1.64
N TRP A 215 0.84 2.28 1.51
CA TRP A 215 1.87 2.65 2.47
C TRP A 215 1.29 2.88 3.87
N HIS A 216 0.22 3.67 4.00
CA HIS A 216 -0.45 3.92 5.28
C HIS A 216 -1.01 2.64 5.91
N TRP A 217 -1.61 1.76 5.08
CA TRP A 217 -2.19 0.50 5.55
C TRP A 217 -1.12 -0.43 6.13
N ASN A 218 0.05 -0.52 5.50
CA ASN A 218 1.11 -1.46 5.88
C ASN A 218 2.12 -0.89 6.88
N SER A 219 2.08 0.41 7.16
CA SER A 219 3.06 1.06 8.02
C SER A 219 2.85 0.69 9.49
N PHE A 220 3.94 0.35 10.17
CA PHE A 220 3.96 -0.01 11.59
C PHE A 220 5.14 0.61 12.34
N PHE A 221 6.26 0.88 11.62
CA PHE A 221 7.50 1.27 12.27
C PHE A 221 7.44 2.67 12.90
N ASP A 222 6.75 3.59 12.26
CA ASP A 222 6.48 4.93 12.78
C ASP A 222 5.61 4.90 14.06
N VAL A 223 4.71 3.91 14.16
CA VAL A 223 3.94 3.70 15.39
C VAL A 223 4.86 3.29 16.54
N VAL A 224 5.80 2.38 16.29
CA VAL A 224 6.79 1.94 17.29
C VAL A 224 7.65 3.11 17.77
N LEU A 225 7.93 4.08 16.88
CA LEU A 225 8.74 5.26 17.22
C LEU A 225 7.96 6.33 17.99
N TYR A 226 6.70 6.58 17.61
CA TYR A 226 5.98 7.78 18.06
C TYR A 226 4.83 7.52 19.01
N ILE A 227 4.33 6.28 19.12
CA ILE A 227 3.09 5.97 19.84
C ILE A 227 3.34 4.94 20.94
N THR A 228 3.23 5.37 22.19
CA THR A 228 3.26 4.50 23.37
C THR A 228 1.86 4.04 23.78
N LYS A 229 0.82 4.83 23.46
CA LYS A 229 -0.57 4.55 23.78
C LYS A 229 -1.12 3.44 22.88
N ARG A 230 -1.42 2.29 23.47
CA ARG A 230 -1.89 1.11 22.72
C ARG A 230 -3.26 1.30 22.05
N GLU A 231 -4.07 2.25 22.52
CA GLU A 231 -5.36 2.61 21.91
C GLU A 231 -5.20 3.22 20.50
N LEU A 232 -4.04 3.80 20.21
CA LEU A 232 -3.71 4.42 18.93
C LEU A 232 -2.96 3.49 17.98
N TRP A 233 -2.84 2.21 18.32
CA TRP A 233 -2.13 1.26 17.48
C TRP A 233 -2.97 0.82 16.29
N PRO A 234 -2.46 0.96 15.06
CA PRO A 234 -3.06 0.39 13.87
C PRO A 234 -2.94 -1.14 13.83
N LEU A 235 -3.69 -1.74 12.94
CA LEU A 235 -3.80 -3.18 12.77
C LEU A 235 -2.45 -3.88 12.53
N GLN A 236 -1.56 -3.29 11.72
CA GLN A 236 -0.25 -3.88 11.43
C GLN A 236 0.68 -3.92 12.65
N THR A 237 0.57 -2.93 13.53
CA THR A 237 1.32 -2.91 14.79
C THR A 237 0.80 -3.97 15.76
N LEU A 238 -0.54 -4.11 15.86
CA LEU A 238 -1.17 -5.15 16.64
C LEU A 238 -0.82 -6.55 16.12
N LEU A 239 -0.87 -6.77 14.80
CA LEU A 239 -0.45 -8.02 14.18
C LEU A 239 1.00 -8.37 14.54
N ARG A 240 1.90 -7.39 14.44
CA ARG A 240 3.30 -7.58 14.78
C ARG A 240 3.49 -7.94 16.26
N GLU A 241 2.77 -7.28 17.18
CA GLU A 241 2.80 -7.62 18.61
C GLU A 241 2.39 -9.07 18.82
N VAL A 242 1.30 -9.50 18.20
CA VAL A 242 0.80 -10.88 18.27
C VAL A 242 1.86 -11.87 17.77
N VAL A 243 2.41 -11.64 16.59
CA VAL A 243 3.46 -12.50 16.01
C VAL A 243 4.70 -12.60 16.90
N LEU A 244 5.21 -11.46 17.40
CA LEU A 244 6.40 -11.43 18.25
C LEU A 244 6.18 -12.10 19.61
N THR A 245 5.03 -11.84 20.24
CA THR A 245 4.68 -12.45 21.54
C THR A 245 4.62 -13.95 21.43
N MET A 246 4.09 -14.47 20.33
CA MET A 246 3.97 -15.91 20.09
C MET A 246 5.31 -16.57 19.79
N SER A 247 6.14 -15.94 18.96
CA SER A 247 7.49 -16.45 18.69
C SER A 247 8.33 -16.52 19.96
N MET A 248 8.18 -15.56 20.88
CA MET A 248 8.84 -15.59 22.19
C MET A 248 8.26 -16.67 23.10
N ALA A 249 6.95 -16.92 23.05
CA ALA A 249 6.31 -17.98 23.83
C ALA A 249 6.72 -19.36 23.34
N GLU A 250 6.85 -19.58 22.04
CA GLU A 250 7.36 -20.83 21.47
C GLU A 250 8.83 -21.12 21.89
N LEU A 251 9.66 -20.07 21.90
CA LEU A 251 11.04 -20.18 22.38
C LEU A 251 11.11 -20.51 23.88
N ASN A 252 10.20 -19.99 24.69
CA ASN A 252 10.14 -20.20 26.13
C ASN A 252 9.40 -21.48 26.52
N ALA A 253 8.49 -22.00 25.70
CA ALA A 253 7.76 -23.26 25.93
C ALA A 253 8.68 -24.48 25.97
N SER A 254 9.90 -24.39 25.44
CA SER A 254 10.94 -25.39 25.66
C SER A 254 11.51 -25.37 27.09
N MET A 255 11.12 -24.41 27.95
CA MET A 255 11.65 -24.25 29.31
C MET A 255 10.61 -24.26 30.44
N ALA A 256 9.31 -24.18 30.19
CA ALA A 256 8.31 -24.21 31.26
C ALA A 256 6.94 -24.65 30.77
N ASP A 257 6.41 -25.72 31.42
CA ASP A 257 5.00 -25.98 31.48
C ASP A 257 4.21 -24.75 31.94
N LEU A 258 3.03 -24.50 31.34
CA LEU A 258 1.99 -23.58 31.79
C LEU A 258 1.98 -22.19 31.14
N ALA A 259 1.34 -22.11 30.07
CA ALA A 259 0.33 -21.21 29.58
C ALA A 259 0.28 -21.42 28.07
N THR A 260 -0.79 -22.00 27.58
CA THR A 260 -0.96 -22.26 26.14
C THR A 260 -0.78 -20.97 25.37
N PRO A 261 0.34 -20.80 24.63
CA PRO A 261 0.47 -19.65 23.75
C PRO A 261 -0.68 -19.73 22.73
N PRO A 262 -1.18 -18.58 22.27
CA PRO A 262 -2.13 -18.60 21.16
C PRO A 262 -1.49 -19.40 20.04
N SER A 263 -2.18 -20.39 19.55
CA SER A 263 -1.64 -21.33 18.56
C SER A 263 -1.24 -20.61 17.27
N SER A 264 -0.32 -21.18 16.52
CA SER A 264 0.05 -20.68 15.18
C SER A 264 -1.17 -20.52 14.27
N SER A 265 -2.28 -21.22 14.54
CA SER A 265 -3.58 -21.01 13.88
C SER A 265 -4.19 -19.64 14.18
N VAL A 266 -4.06 -19.12 15.40
CA VAL A 266 -4.53 -17.76 15.77
C VAL A 266 -3.67 -16.70 15.11
N ILE A 267 -2.33 -16.92 14.98
CA ILE A 267 -1.46 -16.05 14.20
C ILE A 267 -1.96 -16.00 12.76
N ALA A 268 -2.14 -17.15 12.14
CA ALA A 268 -2.60 -17.25 10.76
C ALA A 268 -3.96 -16.55 10.56
N ALA A 269 -4.91 -16.74 11.50
CA ALA A 269 -6.19 -16.02 11.47
C ALA A 269 -6.01 -14.50 11.60
N THR A 270 -5.09 -14.03 12.47
CA THR A 270 -4.79 -12.59 12.63
C THR A 270 -4.19 -12.01 11.36
N VAL A 271 -3.26 -12.72 10.70
CA VAL A 271 -2.70 -12.34 9.39
C VAL A 271 -3.82 -12.23 8.36
N MET A 272 -4.72 -13.20 8.29
CA MET A 272 -5.84 -13.19 7.34
C MET A 272 -6.79 -12.01 7.59
N VAL A 273 -7.20 -11.79 8.85
CA VAL A 273 -8.03 -10.64 9.24
C VAL A 273 -7.37 -9.32 8.81
N SER A 274 -6.06 -9.20 8.95
CA SER A 274 -5.32 -7.98 8.59
C SER A 274 -5.16 -7.79 7.08
N THR A 275 -5.10 -8.88 6.31
CA THR A 275 -4.77 -8.87 4.89
C THR A 275 -6.00 -8.85 3.99
N VAL A 276 -7.09 -9.52 4.38
CA VAL A 276 -8.31 -9.63 3.57
C VAL A 276 -8.87 -8.27 3.13
N PRO A 277 -8.95 -7.22 3.97
CA PRO A 277 -9.50 -5.94 3.52
C PRO A 277 -8.73 -5.32 2.35
N ILE A 278 -7.40 -5.38 2.36
CA ILE A 278 -6.60 -4.83 1.27
C ILE A 278 -6.72 -5.69 0.01
N LEU A 279 -6.82 -7.02 0.15
CA LEU A 279 -7.04 -7.93 -0.98
C LEU A 279 -8.39 -7.68 -1.66
N VAL A 280 -9.43 -7.36 -0.89
CA VAL A 280 -10.76 -7.03 -1.44
C VAL A 280 -10.73 -5.69 -2.17
N VAL A 281 -10.00 -4.72 -1.67
CA VAL A 281 -9.90 -3.38 -2.28
C VAL A 281 -9.00 -3.38 -3.52
N TYR A 282 -7.96 -4.22 -3.56
CA TYR A 282 -6.95 -4.26 -4.62
C TYR A 282 -7.51 -4.39 -6.05
N PRO A 283 -8.46 -5.29 -6.39
CA PRO A 283 -8.99 -5.41 -7.75
C PRO A 283 -9.68 -4.14 -8.25
N PHE A 284 -10.31 -3.37 -7.35
CA PHE A 284 -10.94 -2.10 -7.71
C PHE A 284 -9.90 -1.03 -8.05
N LEU A 285 -8.74 -1.09 -7.42
CA LEU A 285 -7.65 -0.13 -7.64
C LEU A 285 -6.78 -0.52 -8.84
N GLN A 286 -6.59 -1.83 -9.10
CA GLN A 286 -5.77 -2.36 -10.18
C GLN A 286 -6.18 -1.83 -11.57
N LYS A 287 -7.48 -1.67 -11.82
CA LYS A 287 -7.99 -1.16 -13.10
C LYS A 287 -7.49 0.25 -13.44
N TYR A 288 -7.21 1.07 -12.41
CA TYR A 288 -6.67 2.42 -12.59
C TYR A 288 -5.16 2.39 -12.75
N PHE A 289 -4.48 1.48 -12.04
CA PHE A 289 -3.03 1.30 -12.12
C PHE A 289 -2.55 0.91 -13.53
N VAL A 290 -3.20 -0.09 -14.15
CA VAL A 290 -2.85 -0.54 -15.50
C VAL A 290 -2.97 0.58 -16.53
N LYS A 291 -3.95 1.48 -16.39
CA LYS A 291 -4.13 2.62 -17.28
C LYS A 291 -3.11 3.74 -17.04
N GLY A 292 -2.73 3.97 -15.79
CA GLY A 292 -1.80 5.05 -15.41
C GLY A 292 -0.35 4.75 -15.80
N VAL A 293 0.12 3.54 -15.54
CA VAL A 293 1.50 3.11 -15.88
C VAL A 293 1.73 3.04 -17.38
N MET A 294 0.73 2.59 -18.16
CA MET A 294 0.84 2.50 -19.62
C MET A 294 1.00 3.87 -20.31
N ILE A 295 0.45 4.94 -19.75
CA ILE A 295 0.57 6.29 -20.32
C ILE A 295 1.99 6.84 -20.15
N GLY A 296 2.70 6.47 -19.08
CA GLY A 296 4.10 6.84 -18.86
C GLY A 296 5.10 6.04 -19.71
N ALA A 297 4.74 4.82 -20.09
CA ALA A 297 5.63 3.90 -20.83
C ALA A 297 5.59 4.08 -22.36
N VAL A 298 4.59 4.76 -22.92
CA VAL A 298 4.41 4.91 -24.39
C VAL A 298 5.07 6.18 -24.95
N LYS A 299 5.77 6.97 -24.11
CA LYS A 299 6.56 8.15 -24.52
C LYS A 299 8.07 7.84 -24.65
N GLY A 300 8.41 6.62 -25.09
CA GLY A 300 9.75 6.25 -25.53
C GLY A 300 9.75 6.06 -27.03
#